data_b3b9be7bc19e7ccf6ac1dcdb41bd4c9a
#
_entry.id   b3b9be7bc19e7ccf6ac1dcdb41bd4c9a
#
_cell.length_a   1.000
_cell.length_b   1.000
_cell.length_c   1.000
_cell.angle_alpha   90.00
_cell.angle_beta   90.00
_cell.angle_gamma   90.00
#
_symmetry.space_group_name_H-M   'P 1'
#
loop_
_entity.id
_entity.type
_entity.pdbx_description
1 polymer ?
#
loop_
_entity_poly.entity_id
_entity_poly.type
_entity_poly.pdbx_seq_one_letter_code
_entity_poly.pdbx_strand_id
1 'polypeptide(L)'
;MGGILYSCRFICCWLIAAAVVREVSAEQLEHAPSPPDNPLKGLVPYSGMAGMTFPHSMEFEYLRLSDLMKGASVFDWQPMEVLLTGIASRGNQAIFRVWVEYPGKESGLPKFLVEQGVKVARWKNDPEQPPAGVSYSPDYADERLVQALESFITALGQRYDGDPRLAYLTAGLLGSWGEWHTWPRDDLFAPVKTQQRVLAAYQRVLKRTPVLLRYPAGEAHSGFAANANLPFGYHDDSFAWGTLDSGKESDRWFYLATLKAAGDSALNKWRTHPIGGEVRPEIWGQVHDAKPEHAKAQDFLTCVEQTHVTWLMESGLFEKRAAPERYRRAVEQVRRMGYDFHVPNATITNEGGRVKVSVSVVNQGVAPFYRDWGMELAALDAEGHPVQRWPVDWKITGLLPGDAPREWSAALPLPKQPTGKLTLALRVINPLPNGKPLRFANTGQDRHAPGWLSLGPLP
;
A
#
# COMPACT_ATOMS: atom_id res chain seq x y z
N MET A 1 47.71 17.03 -87.99
CA MET A 1 48.00 16.02 -87.03
C MET A 1 46.99 16.23 -85.90
N GLY A 2 45.93 15.44 -85.91
CA GLY A 2 44.83 15.57 -84.98
C GLY A 2 44.99 14.63 -83.79
N GLY A 3 44.78 15.10 -82.61
CA GLY A 3 44.72 14.33 -81.36
C GLY A 3 43.30 14.34 -80.82
N ILE A 4 42.70 13.15 -80.80
CA ILE A 4 41.34 12.94 -80.26
C ILE A 4 41.46 12.67 -78.75
N LEU A 5 40.84 13.52 -77.92
CA LEU A 5 40.69 13.33 -76.49
C LEU A 5 39.36 12.61 -76.20
N TYR A 6 39.45 11.38 -75.63
CA TYR A 6 38.30 10.66 -75.08
C TYR A 6 38.06 11.13 -73.65
N SER A 7 36.88 11.66 -73.42
CA SER A 7 36.38 12.02 -72.07
C SER A 7 35.60 10.85 -71.50
N CYS A 8 36.14 10.19 -70.46
CA CYS A 8 35.44 9.15 -69.69
C CYS A 8 34.59 9.82 -68.62
N ARG A 9 33.26 9.79 -68.77
CA ARG A 9 32.32 10.21 -67.71
C ARG A 9 32.07 9.02 -66.78
N PHE A 10 32.58 9.11 -65.57
CA PHE A 10 32.17 8.21 -64.46
C PHE A 10 30.77 8.64 -63.92
N ILE A 11 29.77 7.78 -64.12
CA ILE A 11 28.45 7.93 -63.52
C ILE A 11 28.55 7.30 -62.14
N CYS A 12 28.56 8.16 -61.07
CA CYS A 12 28.49 7.75 -59.70
C CYS A 12 27.01 7.50 -59.32
N CYS A 13 26.58 6.23 -59.32
CA CYS A 13 25.26 5.86 -58.82
C CYS A 13 25.27 5.96 -57.27
N TRP A 14 24.65 7.00 -56.73
CA TRP A 14 24.30 7.06 -55.31
C TRP A 14 23.06 6.19 -55.08
N LEU A 15 23.25 5.04 -54.44
CA LEU A 15 22.17 4.28 -53.85
C LEU A 15 21.67 5.00 -52.60
N ILE A 16 20.59 5.78 -52.71
CA ILE A 16 19.86 6.30 -51.57
C ILE A 16 19.08 5.11 -50.99
N ALA A 17 19.60 4.55 -49.89
CA ALA A 17 18.80 3.65 -49.09
C ALA A 17 17.65 4.46 -48.45
N ALA A 18 16.46 4.39 -49.03
CA ALA A 18 15.26 4.92 -48.40
C ALA A 18 14.98 4.11 -47.13
N ALA A 19 15.28 4.67 -45.99
CA ALA A 19 14.78 4.16 -44.74
C ALA A 19 13.25 4.27 -44.77
N VAL A 20 12.57 3.14 -44.91
CA VAL A 20 11.11 3.06 -44.79
C VAL A 20 10.76 3.34 -43.34
N VAL A 21 10.53 4.59 -43.02
CA VAL A 21 9.88 4.99 -41.78
C VAL A 21 8.42 4.58 -41.91
N ARG A 22 8.06 3.43 -41.39
CA ARG A 22 6.65 3.05 -41.25
C ARG A 22 6.00 3.91 -40.16
N GLU A 23 4.82 4.40 -40.46
CA GLU A 23 4.02 5.31 -39.64
C GLU A 23 4.07 5.02 -38.16
N VAL A 24 4.36 6.07 -37.40
CA VAL A 24 4.29 6.13 -35.93
C VAL A 24 2.82 6.11 -35.56
N SER A 25 2.29 5.02 -35.09
CA SER A 25 0.99 4.99 -34.43
C SER A 25 1.18 5.47 -32.97
N ALA A 26 1.05 6.77 -32.77
CA ALA A 26 0.84 7.30 -31.42
C ALA A 26 -0.63 7.07 -31.07
N GLU A 27 -0.91 6.05 -30.25
CA GLU A 27 -2.27 5.76 -29.79
C GLU A 27 -2.55 6.53 -28.52
N GLN A 28 -3.58 7.40 -28.54
CA GLN A 28 -4.15 7.98 -27.31
C GLN A 28 -4.96 6.89 -26.61
N LEU A 29 -4.61 6.61 -25.37
CA LEU A 29 -5.27 5.60 -24.56
C LEU A 29 -6.27 6.28 -23.62
N GLU A 30 -7.56 5.99 -23.82
CA GLU A 30 -8.63 6.60 -23.03
C GLU A 30 -8.57 6.21 -21.55
N HIS A 31 -8.87 7.17 -20.69
CA HIS A 31 -8.99 6.96 -19.27
C HIS A 31 -10.26 6.18 -18.91
N ALA A 32 -10.14 5.25 -17.98
CA ALA A 32 -11.23 4.64 -17.23
C ALA A 32 -10.77 4.39 -15.79
N PRO A 33 -11.57 4.73 -14.75
CA PRO A 33 -11.14 4.59 -13.38
C PRO A 33 -10.70 3.16 -13.07
N SER A 34 -9.57 2.99 -12.39
CA SER A 34 -9.11 1.68 -11.93
C SER A 34 -10.09 1.07 -10.90
N PRO A 35 -10.14 -0.25 -10.74
CA PRO A 35 -11.06 -0.87 -9.80
C PRO A 35 -10.68 -0.57 -8.34
N PRO A 36 -11.66 -0.59 -7.39
CA PRO A 36 -11.41 -0.30 -5.99
C PRO A 36 -10.57 -1.36 -5.27
N ASP A 37 -10.45 -2.57 -5.85
CA ASP A 37 -9.66 -3.69 -5.33
C ASP A 37 -8.27 -3.81 -5.97
N ASN A 38 -7.72 -2.71 -6.52
CA ASN A 38 -6.32 -2.68 -6.91
C ASN A 38 -5.41 -3.03 -5.72
N PRO A 39 -4.29 -3.77 -5.95
CA PRO A 39 -3.45 -4.24 -4.85
C PRO A 39 -2.90 -3.10 -4.00
N LEU A 40 -2.76 -3.39 -2.70
CA LEU A 40 -2.15 -2.51 -1.70
C LEU A 40 -2.85 -1.16 -1.49
N LYS A 41 -4.13 -1.04 -1.86
CA LYS A 41 -4.97 0.16 -1.62
C LYS A 41 -6.42 -0.21 -1.34
N GLY A 42 -7.21 0.75 -0.85
CA GLY A 42 -8.65 0.63 -0.67
C GLY A 42 -9.07 0.16 0.73
N LEU A 43 -10.30 -0.34 0.85
CA LEU A 43 -10.85 -0.80 2.11
C LEU A 43 -10.36 -2.20 2.48
N VAL A 44 -10.20 -2.42 3.78
CA VAL A 44 -9.61 -3.62 4.35
C VAL A 44 -10.54 -4.18 5.43
N PRO A 45 -11.17 -5.34 5.22
CA PRO A 45 -11.98 -6.01 6.24
C PRO A 45 -11.11 -6.75 7.26
N TYR A 46 -11.72 -7.16 8.38
CA TYR A 46 -11.14 -8.22 9.21
C TYR A 46 -11.01 -9.52 8.42
N SER A 47 -9.93 -10.26 8.67
CA SER A 47 -9.67 -11.55 8.02
C SER A 47 -10.77 -12.56 8.32
N GLY A 48 -11.20 -13.29 7.29
CA GLY A 48 -12.16 -14.38 7.43
C GLY A 48 -13.61 -13.94 7.70
N MET A 49 -13.95 -12.67 7.56
CA MET A 49 -15.34 -12.22 7.65
C MET A 49 -16.24 -12.98 6.67
N ALA A 50 -17.38 -13.42 7.16
CA ALA A 50 -18.40 -14.01 6.31
C ALA A 50 -18.99 -12.96 5.35
N GLY A 51 -19.11 -13.33 4.07
CA GLY A 51 -19.80 -12.52 3.07
C GLY A 51 -18.92 -11.57 2.27
N MET A 52 -17.95 -10.90 2.84
CA MET A 52 -16.99 -9.97 2.17
C MET A 52 -17.55 -9.35 0.89
N THR A 53 -18.63 -8.59 0.99
CA THR A 53 -19.44 -8.15 -0.16
C THR A 53 -18.85 -6.98 -0.94
N PHE A 54 -17.80 -6.36 -0.43
CA PHE A 54 -17.13 -5.23 -1.07
C PHE A 54 -15.78 -5.65 -1.67
N PRO A 55 -15.39 -5.13 -2.86
CA PRO A 55 -14.11 -5.46 -3.49
C PRO A 55 -12.92 -4.98 -2.63
N HIS A 56 -11.96 -5.86 -2.40
CA HIS A 56 -10.75 -5.58 -1.60
C HIS A 56 -9.57 -6.42 -2.07
N SER A 57 -8.36 -6.02 -1.72
CA SER A 57 -7.11 -6.73 -2.03
C SER A 57 -6.27 -7.04 -0.80
N MET A 58 -6.72 -6.62 0.37
CA MET A 58 -6.03 -6.80 1.64
C MET A 58 -7.02 -7.18 2.72
N GLU A 59 -6.54 -7.85 3.77
CA GLU A 59 -7.29 -8.21 4.97
C GLU A 59 -6.47 -7.89 6.21
N PHE A 60 -7.13 -7.49 7.31
CA PHE A 60 -6.50 -7.11 8.57
C PHE A 60 -6.75 -8.14 9.67
N GLU A 61 -5.76 -8.34 10.57
CA GLU A 61 -5.95 -9.17 11.77
C GLU A 61 -5.11 -8.68 12.94
N TYR A 62 -5.65 -8.87 14.14
CA TYR A 62 -4.93 -8.70 15.40
C TYR A 62 -4.32 -10.01 15.86
N LEU A 63 -3.03 -10.01 16.22
CA LEU A 63 -2.32 -11.16 16.76
C LEU A 63 -1.87 -10.88 18.19
N ARG A 64 -2.10 -11.82 19.09
CA ARG A 64 -1.68 -11.71 20.49
C ARG A 64 -0.22 -12.10 20.63
N LEU A 65 0.61 -11.27 21.31
CA LEU A 65 2.04 -11.57 21.46
C LEU A 65 2.29 -12.90 22.15
N SER A 66 1.52 -13.24 23.21
CA SER A 66 1.66 -14.50 23.95
C SER A 66 1.36 -15.75 23.10
N ASP A 67 0.65 -15.60 21.96
CA ASP A 67 0.40 -16.71 21.04
C ASP A 67 1.60 -16.94 20.11
N LEU A 68 2.42 -15.93 19.89
CA LEU A 68 3.58 -15.97 19.02
C LEU A 68 4.92 -16.16 19.77
N MET A 69 5.02 -15.67 21.01
CA MET A 69 6.24 -15.69 21.80
C MET A 69 6.06 -16.56 23.06
N LYS A 70 6.77 -17.69 23.13
CA LYS A 70 6.68 -18.70 24.19
C LYS A 70 7.84 -18.66 25.17
N GLY A 71 8.93 -17.98 24.85
CA GLY A 71 10.13 -17.78 25.67
C GLY A 71 11.00 -16.66 25.10
N ALA A 72 12.09 -16.30 25.78
CA ALA A 72 12.96 -15.16 25.40
C ALA A 72 13.45 -15.22 23.95
N SER A 73 13.66 -16.42 23.40
CA SER A 73 14.03 -16.66 22.01
C SER A 73 13.25 -17.83 21.41
N VAL A 74 12.07 -18.12 21.95
CA VAL A 74 11.20 -19.23 21.50
C VAL A 74 9.92 -18.66 20.93
N PHE A 75 9.70 -18.90 19.64
CA PHE A 75 8.56 -18.35 18.90
C PHE A 75 7.73 -19.48 18.30
N ASP A 76 6.40 -19.32 18.36
CA ASP A 76 5.44 -20.14 17.65
C ASP A 76 4.87 -19.31 16.48
N TRP A 77 5.32 -19.58 15.27
CA TRP A 77 4.87 -18.88 14.08
C TRP A 77 3.61 -19.49 13.43
N GLN A 78 3.10 -20.62 13.97
CA GLN A 78 1.93 -21.29 13.38
C GLN A 78 0.70 -20.38 13.27
N PRO A 79 0.31 -19.55 14.26
CA PRO A 79 -0.81 -18.62 14.11
C PRO A 79 -0.61 -17.63 12.96
N MET A 80 0.61 -17.13 12.79
CA MET A 80 0.97 -16.21 11.69
C MET A 80 0.91 -16.92 10.33
N GLU A 81 1.45 -18.14 10.22
CA GLU A 81 1.44 -18.90 8.96
C GLU A 81 0.02 -19.27 8.54
N VAL A 82 -0.85 -19.64 9.47
CA VAL A 82 -2.27 -19.90 9.20
C VAL A 82 -2.95 -18.65 8.66
N LEU A 83 -2.72 -17.50 9.32
CA LEU A 83 -3.26 -16.21 8.88
C LEU A 83 -2.81 -15.85 7.47
N LEU A 84 -1.50 -15.80 7.25
CA LEU A 84 -0.92 -15.39 5.96
C LEU A 84 -1.32 -16.32 4.82
N THR A 85 -1.33 -17.63 5.06
CA THR A 85 -1.73 -18.61 4.06
C THR A 85 -3.22 -18.51 3.75
N GLY A 86 -4.06 -18.34 4.79
CA GLY A 86 -5.50 -18.16 4.64
C GLY A 86 -5.86 -16.93 3.82
N ILE A 87 -5.24 -15.79 4.09
CA ILE A 87 -5.45 -14.54 3.33
C ILE A 87 -4.92 -14.70 1.89
N ALA A 88 -3.71 -15.22 1.71
CA ALA A 88 -3.10 -15.40 0.40
C ALA A 88 -3.90 -16.39 -0.47
N SER A 89 -4.53 -17.41 0.10
CA SER A 89 -5.38 -18.34 -0.65
C SER A 89 -6.56 -17.65 -1.36
N ARG A 90 -7.00 -16.50 -0.86
CA ARG A 90 -8.04 -15.65 -1.45
C ARG A 90 -7.49 -14.60 -2.44
N GLY A 91 -6.17 -14.61 -2.72
CA GLY A 91 -5.51 -13.65 -3.59
C GLY A 91 -5.28 -12.29 -2.94
N ASN A 92 -5.45 -12.19 -1.62
CA ASN A 92 -5.28 -10.95 -0.85
C ASN A 92 -3.95 -10.95 -0.10
N GLN A 93 -3.51 -9.77 0.34
CA GLN A 93 -2.31 -9.57 1.15
C GLN A 93 -2.70 -9.13 2.56
N ALA A 94 -1.92 -9.56 3.55
CA ALA A 94 -2.22 -9.32 4.95
C ALA A 94 -1.72 -7.97 5.43
N ILE A 95 -2.50 -7.33 6.30
CA ILE A 95 -2.07 -6.30 7.24
C ILE A 95 -2.33 -6.88 8.63
N PHE A 96 -1.39 -6.73 9.56
CA PHE A 96 -1.61 -7.19 10.92
C PHE A 96 -1.02 -6.25 11.96
N ARG A 97 -1.52 -6.37 13.19
CA ARG A 97 -1.01 -5.70 14.37
C ARG A 97 -0.83 -6.72 15.50
N VAL A 98 0.35 -6.74 16.10
CA VAL A 98 0.60 -7.58 17.31
C VAL A 98 0.35 -6.74 18.54
N TRP A 99 -0.46 -7.26 19.47
CA TRP A 99 -0.82 -6.57 20.69
C TRP A 99 -0.35 -7.30 21.95
N VAL A 100 -0.06 -6.52 22.98
CA VAL A 100 0.22 -6.97 24.36
C VAL A 100 -0.95 -6.61 25.28
N GLU A 101 -1.56 -5.46 25.03
CA GLU A 101 -2.72 -4.95 25.74
C GLU A 101 -3.91 -4.81 24.80
N TYR A 102 -5.06 -5.32 25.22
CA TYR A 102 -6.32 -5.22 24.49
C TYR A 102 -7.45 -4.99 25.48
N PRO A 103 -8.06 -3.80 25.54
CA PRO A 103 -9.15 -3.50 26.44
C PRO A 103 -10.28 -4.54 26.39
N GLY A 104 -10.71 -5.01 27.53
CA GLY A 104 -11.76 -6.04 27.64
C GLY A 104 -11.28 -7.48 27.39
N LYS A 105 -10.02 -7.70 27.08
CA LYS A 105 -9.42 -9.04 26.93
C LYS A 105 -8.34 -9.29 27.99
N GLU A 106 -8.00 -10.56 28.19
CA GLU A 106 -6.84 -10.93 28.99
C GLU A 106 -5.53 -10.41 28.41
N SER A 107 -4.54 -10.20 29.28
CA SER A 107 -3.22 -9.71 28.87
C SER A 107 -2.59 -10.56 27.76
N GLY A 108 -2.03 -9.91 26.77
CA GLY A 108 -1.21 -10.52 25.72
C GLY A 108 0.27 -10.68 26.10
N LEU A 109 0.62 -10.38 27.35
CA LEU A 109 1.98 -10.55 27.85
C LEU A 109 2.35 -12.05 27.88
N PRO A 110 3.49 -12.49 27.30
CA PRO A 110 3.94 -13.87 27.39
C PRO A 110 4.10 -14.36 28.80
N LYS A 111 3.65 -15.58 29.08
CA LYS A 111 3.60 -16.18 30.43
C LYS A 111 4.96 -16.18 31.14
N PHE A 112 6.05 -16.47 30.42
CA PHE A 112 7.38 -16.48 31.00
C PHE A 112 7.82 -15.12 31.56
N LEU A 113 7.34 -13.99 31.00
CA LEU A 113 7.61 -12.65 31.51
C LEU A 113 6.87 -12.40 32.82
N VAL A 114 5.62 -12.88 32.95
CA VAL A 114 4.87 -12.84 34.21
C VAL A 114 5.57 -13.67 35.29
N GLU A 115 6.03 -14.86 34.95
CA GLU A 115 6.78 -15.75 35.82
C GLU A 115 8.14 -15.15 36.26
N GLN A 116 8.77 -14.35 35.42
CA GLN A 116 9.95 -13.56 35.71
C GLN A 116 9.66 -12.31 36.57
N GLY A 117 8.39 -12.00 36.82
CA GLY A 117 7.98 -10.89 37.70
C GLY A 117 7.77 -9.55 36.99
N VAL A 118 7.54 -9.52 35.69
CA VAL A 118 7.07 -8.31 35.00
C VAL A 118 5.69 -7.95 35.53
N LYS A 119 5.55 -6.74 36.05
CA LYS A 119 4.31 -6.29 36.66
C LYS A 119 3.25 -5.96 35.61
N VAL A 120 1.98 -6.19 35.97
CA VAL A 120 0.82 -5.85 35.11
C VAL A 120 -0.19 -5.09 35.97
N ALA A 121 -0.47 -3.86 35.60
CA ALA A 121 -1.52 -3.06 36.19
C ALA A 121 -2.88 -3.52 35.66
N ARG A 122 -3.83 -3.79 36.57
CA ARG A 122 -5.21 -4.11 36.22
C ARG A 122 -6.09 -2.90 36.53
N TRP A 123 -6.84 -2.41 35.54
CA TRP A 123 -7.69 -1.23 35.70
C TRP A 123 -8.99 -1.36 34.89
N LYS A 124 -10.01 -0.59 35.29
CA LYS A 124 -11.30 -0.56 34.58
C LYS A 124 -11.21 0.37 33.36
N ASN A 125 -11.73 -0.06 32.23
CA ASN A 125 -11.90 0.77 31.05
C ASN A 125 -12.92 1.88 31.34
N ASP A 126 -12.85 2.94 30.59
CA ASP A 126 -13.88 3.98 30.60
C ASP A 126 -15.22 3.37 30.16
N PRO A 127 -16.28 3.48 31.00
CA PRO A 127 -17.58 2.94 30.64
C PRO A 127 -18.21 3.62 29.41
N GLU A 128 -17.76 4.82 29.06
CA GLU A 128 -18.23 5.56 27.87
C GLU A 128 -17.47 5.16 26.59
N GLN A 129 -16.41 4.37 26.71
CA GLN A 129 -15.64 3.88 25.56
C GLN A 129 -15.68 2.35 25.48
N PRO A 130 -16.29 1.79 24.46
CA PRO A 130 -16.22 0.35 24.20
C PRO A 130 -14.78 -0.10 23.84
N PRO A 131 -14.40 -1.34 24.16
CA PRO A 131 -15.18 -2.31 24.92
C PRO A 131 -15.18 -2.01 26.42
N ALA A 132 -16.33 -2.16 27.06
CA ALA A 132 -16.43 -2.12 28.53
C ALA A 132 -15.61 -3.28 29.14
N GLY A 133 -15.11 -3.11 30.35
CA GLY A 133 -14.43 -4.18 31.07
C GLY A 133 -13.13 -3.76 31.74
N VAL A 134 -12.14 -4.63 31.68
CA VAL A 134 -10.86 -4.48 32.36
C VAL A 134 -9.72 -4.52 31.34
N SER A 135 -8.76 -3.64 31.51
CA SER A 135 -7.48 -3.65 30.81
C SER A 135 -6.33 -4.12 31.68
N TYR A 136 -5.29 -4.60 31.05
CA TYR A 136 -4.09 -5.14 31.66
C TYR A 136 -2.86 -4.51 31.01
N SER A 137 -2.34 -3.43 31.60
CA SER A 137 -1.17 -2.74 31.09
C SER A 137 0.11 -3.28 31.76
N PRO A 138 1.06 -3.86 31.01
CA PRO A 138 2.33 -4.26 31.58
C PRO A 138 3.18 -3.04 31.93
N ASP A 139 4.14 -3.22 32.85
CA ASP A 139 5.17 -2.21 33.10
C ASP A 139 6.09 -2.11 31.86
N TYR A 140 5.79 -1.17 30.98
CA TYR A 140 6.56 -0.92 29.76
C TYR A 140 7.97 -0.37 30.02
N ALA A 141 8.31 -0.01 31.26
CA ALA A 141 9.67 0.36 31.66
C ALA A 141 10.51 -0.86 32.10
N ASP A 142 9.90 -2.02 32.31
CA ASP A 142 10.60 -3.25 32.70
C ASP A 142 11.55 -3.70 31.60
N GLU A 143 12.83 -3.77 31.90
CA GLU A 143 13.89 -4.11 30.93
C GLU A 143 13.71 -5.49 30.31
N ARG A 144 13.15 -6.46 31.05
CA ARG A 144 12.85 -7.82 30.56
C ARG A 144 11.78 -7.79 29.48
N LEU A 145 10.73 -6.97 29.66
CA LEU A 145 9.71 -6.76 28.63
C LEU A 145 10.32 -6.09 27.40
N VAL A 146 11.08 -5.02 27.57
CA VAL A 146 11.67 -4.28 26.45
C VAL A 146 12.60 -5.18 25.63
N GLN A 147 13.45 -5.98 26.26
CA GLN A 147 14.31 -6.96 25.57
C GLN A 147 13.50 -8.03 24.84
N ALA A 148 12.40 -8.49 25.42
CA ALA A 148 11.51 -9.45 24.78
C ALA A 148 10.84 -8.85 23.52
N LEU A 149 10.39 -7.59 23.57
CA LEU A 149 9.83 -6.90 22.41
C LEU A 149 10.87 -6.73 21.29
N GLU A 150 12.10 -6.34 21.62
CA GLU A 150 13.20 -6.23 20.66
C GLU A 150 13.55 -7.58 20.01
N SER A 151 13.59 -8.66 20.82
CA SER A 151 13.83 -10.03 20.36
C SER A 151 12.71 -10.49 19.40
N PHE A 152 11.45 -10.26 19.77
CA PHE A 152 10.30 -10.60 18.95
C PHE A 152 10.33 -9.86 17.59
N ILE A 153 10.52 -8.53 17.60
CA ILE A 153 10.59 -7.71 16.38
C ILE A 153 11.73 -8.20 15.49
N THR A 154 12.88 -8.55 16.10
CA THR A 154 14.04 -9.05 15.36
C THR A 154 13.71 -10.38 14.65
N ALA A 155 13.11 -11.33 15.34
CA ALA A 155 12.72 -12.61 14.78
C ALA A 155 11.61 -12.46 13.71
N LEU A 156 10.63 -11.58 13.95
CA LEU A 156 9.58 -11.25 13.00
C LEU A 156 10.17 -10.72 11.68
N GLY A 157 11.06 -9.73 11.76
CA GLY A 157 11.68 -9.14 10.58
C GLY A 157 12.56 -10.12 9.82
N GLN A 158 13.38 -10.93 10.53
CA GLN A 158 14.21 -11.96 9.91
C GLN A 158 13.39 -12.99 9.12
N ARG A 159 12.17 -13.27 9.59
CA ARG A 159 11.30 -14.27 8.95
C ARG A 159 10.43 -13.72 7.84
N TYR A 160 9.88 -12.52 8.01
CA TYR A 160 8.79 -12.02 7.16
C TYR A 160 9.08 -10.72 6.42
N ASP A 161 10.26 -10.08 6.55
CA ASP A 161 10.53 -8.86 5.82
C ASP A 161 10.55 -9.09 4.30
N GLY A 162 9.56 -8.53 3.61
CA GLY A 162 9.38 -8.67 2.17
C GLY A 162 8.66 -9.96 1.75
N ASP A 163 8.02 -10.69 2.67
CA ASP A 163 7.11 -11.78 2.33
C ASP A 163 6.02 -11.26 1.39
N PRO A 164 5.80 -11.88 0.20
CA PRO A 164 4.80 -11.41 -0.76
C PRO A 164 3.36 -11.47 -0.24
N ARG A 165 3.09 -12.25 0.80
CA ARG A 165 1.78 -12.32 1.47
C ARG A 165 1.49 -11.11 2.34
N LEU A 166 2.52 -10.28 2.64
CA LEU A 166 2.39 -9.07 3.48
C LEU A 166 2.26 -7.81 2.66
N ALA A 167 1.20 -7.05 2.90
CA ALA A 167 1.01 -5.69 2.43
C ALA A 167 1.78 -4.70 3.32
N TYR A 168 1.35 -4.60 4.57
CA TYR A 168 1.83 -3.64 5.56
C TYR A 168 1.86 -4.26 6.97
N LEU A 169 2.63 -3.64 7.86
CA LEU A 169 2.60 -3.91 9.29
C LEU A 169 2.23 -2.63 10.02
N THR A 170 1.22 -2.66 10.90
CA THR A 170 1.02 -1.57 11.85
C THR A 170 1.87 -1.85 13.09
N ALA A 171 2.68 -0.87 13.50
CA ALA A 171 3.54 -0.99 14.68
C ALA A 171 2.66 -1.12 15.93
N GLY A 172 2.56 -2.32 16.42
CA GLY A 172 1.80 -2.68 17.62
C GLY A 172 2.67 -2.68 18.86
N LEU A 173 2.40 -3.64 19.76
CA LEU A 173 3.14 -3.99 20.97
C LEU A 173 3.00 -3.00 22.13
N LEU A 174 2.76 -1.72 21.89
CA LEU A 174 2.67 -0.70 22.94
C LEU A 174 1.25 -0.16 23.05
N GLY A 175 0.72 -0.16 24.27
CA GLY A 175 -0.56 0.42 24.62
C GLY A 175 -1.78 -0.38 24.20
N SER A 176 -2.94 0.18 24.43
CA SER A 176 -4.25 -0.38 24.12
C SER A 176 -4.37 -0.71 22.63
N TRP A 177 -4.81 -1.91 22.29
CA TRP A 177 -4.86 -2.47 20.93
C TRP A 177 -3.51 -2.45 20.17
N GLY A 178 -2.40 -2.10 20.85
CA GLY A 178 -1.14 -1.79 20.20
C GLY A 178 -1.16 -0.44 19.46
N GLU A 179 -1.97 0.51 19.90
CA GLU A 179 -2.18 1.82 19.26
C GLU A 179 -1.38 2.96 19.89
N TRP A 180 -0.37 2.62 20.68
CA TRP A 180 0.56 3.59 21.25
C TRP A 180 -0.08 4.62 22.18
N HIS A 181 -1.10 4.22 22.92
CA HIS A 181 -1.72 4.97 24.02
C HIS A 181 -2.35 4.02 25.05
N THR A 182 -2.60 4.51 26.25
CA THR A 182 -3.33 3.79 27.31
C THR A 182 -4.47 4.64 27.88
N TRP A 183 -4.95 5.58 27.08
CA TRP A 183 -6.01 6.49 27.50
C TRP A 183 -7.18 5.74 28.15
N PRO A 184 -7.74 6.22 29.29
CA PRO A 184 -7.41 7.49 29.97
C PRO A 184 -6.27 7.36 31.00
N ARG A 185 -5.49 6.28 30.99
CA ARG A 185 -4.40 5.98 31.92
C ARG A 185 -3.03 6.21 31.28
N ASP A 186 -2.78 7.47 30.85
CA ASP A 186 -1.51 7.84 30.20
C ASP A 186 -0.28 7.58 31.07
N ASP A 187 -0.48 7.52 32.40
CA ASP A 187 0.54 7.14 33.38
C ASP A 187 1.04 5.69 33.23
N LEU A 188 0.29 4.83 32.56
CA LEU A 188 0.65 3.43 32.28
C LEU A 188 1.26 3.24 30.87
N PHE A 189 1.33 4.29 30.05
CA PHE A 189 1.88 4.17 28.72
C PHE A 189 3.41 4.03 28.73
N ALA A 190 3.94 3.45 27.66
CA ALA A 190 5.36 3.21 27.47
C ALA A 190 6.18 4.51 27.54
N PRO A 191 7.23 4.59 28.38
CA PRO A 191 8.10 5.77 28.40
C PRO A 191 8.81 5.96 27.07
N VAL A 192 9.16 7.20 26.73
CA VAL A 192 9.82 7.59 25.47
C VAL A 192 11.04 6.72 25.15
N LYS A 193 11.84 6.35 26.16
CA LYS A 193 12.99 5.45 25.98
C LYS A 193 12.59 4.08 25.44
N THR A 194 11.51 3.49 25.95
CA THR A 194 10.98 2.22 25.44
C THR A 194 10.45 2.35 24.02
N GLN A 195 9.71 3.42 23.74
CA GLN A 195 9.24 3.72 22.39
C GLN A 195 10.39 3.81 21.39
N GLN A 196 11.46 4.54 21.72
CA GLN A 196 12.67 4.67 20.90
C GLN A 196 13.31 3.31 20.59
N ARG A 197 13.41 2.42 21.58
CA ARG A 197 13.98 1.08 21.42
C ARG A 197 13.11 0.22 20.49
N VAL A 198 11.80 0.26 20.63
CA VAL A 198 10.85 -0.45 19.76
C VAL A 198 10.95 0.06 18.30
N LEU A 199 10.98 1.38 18.12
CA LEU A 199 11.17 1.99 16.79
C LEU A 199 12.51 1.56 16.16
N ALA A 200 13.60 1.63 16.92
CA ALA A 200 14.92 1.21 16.44
C ALA A 200 14.96 -0.28 16.07
N ALA A 201 14.25 -1.14 16.82
CA ALA A 201 14.13 -2.56 16.49
C ALA A 201 13.41 -2.77 15.15
N TYR A 202 12.25 -2.14 14.94
CA TYR A 202 11.54 -2.20 13.66
C TYR A 202 12.41 -1.67 12.50
N GLN A 203 13.01 -0.49 12.67
CA GLN A 203 13.88 0.11 11.66
C GLN A 203 15.05 -0.77 11.28
N ARG A 204 15.62 -1.50 12.23
CA ARG A 204 16.77 -2.39 12.00
C ARG A 204 16.44 -3.56 11.10
N VAL A 205 15.26 -4.15 11.20
CA VAL A 205 14.95 -5.45 10.59
C VAL A 205 13.90 -5.44 9.48
N LEU A 206 13.01 -4.45 9.45
CA LEU A 206 11.99 -4.31 8.41
C LEU A 206 12.45 -3.27 7.37
N LYS A 207 12.96 -3.75 6.24
CA LYS A 207 13.54 -2.92 5.17
C LYS A 207 12.67 -2.88 3.92
N ARG A 208 11.88 -3.92 3.70
CA ARG A 208 11.04 -4.10 2.52
C ARG A 208 9.57 -4.02 2.83
N THR A 209 9.15 -4.46 4.01
CA THR A 209 7.76 -4.38 4.47
C THR A 209 7.54 -3.04 5.18
N PRO A 210 6.69 -2.13 4.65
CA PRO A 210 6.43 -0.85 5.31
C PRO A 210 5.74 -1.05 6.66
N VAL A 211 6.22 -0.30 7.66
CA VAL A 211 5.65 -0.24 9.00
C VAL A 211 4.95 1.11 9.19
N LEU A 212 3.75 1.11 9.75
CA LEU A 212 2.95 2.31 10.01
C LEU A 212 2.82 2.55 11.52
N LEU A 213 3.02 3.78 11.95
CA LEU A 213 2.91 4.23 13.34
C LEU A 213 1.59 4.99 13.56
N ARG A 214 1.03 4.89 14.78
CA ARG A 214 -0.20 5.60 15.13
C ARG A 214 -0.01 7.11 15.28
N TYR A 215 1.02 7.54 16.02
CA TYR A 215 1.21 8.94 16.37
C TYR A 215 2.42 9.57 15.69
N PRO A 216 2.20 10.54 14.78
CA PRO A 216 3.27 11.42 14.30
C PRO A 216 3.82 12.25 15.46
N ALA A 217 5.13 12.26 15.64
CA ALA A 217 5.79 13.04 16.68
C ALA A 217 7.07 13.71 16.17
N GLY A 218 7.20 15.02 16.41
CA GLY A 218 8.42 15.78 16.23
C GLY A 218 9.25 15.82 17.51
N GLU A 219 10.41 16.46 17.45
CA GLU A 219 11.36 16.58 18.57
C GLU A 219 10.78 17.31 19.81
N ALA A 220 9.83 18.23 19.58
CA ALA A 220 9.20 19.00 20.66
C ALA A 220 8.08 18.23 21.38
N HIS A 221 7.72 17.02 20.94
CA HIS A 221 6.64 16.26 21.54
C HIS A 221 7.15 15.53 22.80
N SER A 222 6.57 15.80 23.97
CA SER A 222 7.05 15.24 25.24
C SER A 222 6.57 13.81 25.56
N GLY A 223 5.45 13.38 25.00
CA GLY A 223 4.81 12.07 25.30
C GLY A 223 5.18 10.95 24.35
N PHE A 224 5.62 11.29 23.13
CA PHE A 224 5.97 10.32 22.10
C PHE A 224 7.40 10.49 21.61
N ALA A 225 8.06 9.36 21.30
CA ALA A 225 9.38 9.38 20.67
C ALA A 225 9.30 10.04 19.31
N ALA A 226 10.21 10.97 19.04
CA ALA A 226 10.31 11.64 17.74
C ALA A 226 10.44 10.61 16.61
N ASN A 227 9.60 10.71 15.60
CA ASN A 227 9.52 9.73 14.49
C ASN A 227 9.30 10.37 13.11
N ALA A 228 9.10 11.68 13.05
CA ALA A 228 8.85 12.39 11.80
C ALA A 228 9.93 12.14 10.72
N ASN A 229 11.17 11.95 11.12
CA ASN A 229 12.30 11.68 10.23
C ASN A 229 12.65 10.19 10.08
N LEU A 230 11.91 9.29 10.75
CA LEU A 230 12.14 7.84 10.63
C LEU A 230 11.42 7.24 9.40
N PRO A 231 11.88 6.11 8.87
CA PRO A 231 11.33 5.49 7.67
C PRO A 231 10.06 4.68 7.95
N PHE A 232 9.07 5.31 8.58
CA PHE A 232 7.78 4.71 8.89
C PHE A 232 6.66 5.48 8.22
N GLY A 233 5.61 4.78 7.79
CA GLY A 233 4.34 5.39 7.44
C GLY A 233 3.52 5.78 8.69
N TYR A 234 2.30 6.27 8.47
CA TYR A 234 1.40 6.60 9.57
C TYR A 234 0.04 5.92 9.42
N HIS A 235 -0.65 5.79 10.55
CA HIS A 235 -1.95 5.15 10.68
C HIS A 235 -2.91 6.02 11.51
N ASP A 236 -4.07 6.39 10.93
CA ASP A 236 -5.13 7.12 11.61
C ASP A 236 -6.22 6.16 12.11
N ASP A 237 -6.29 5.90 13.42
CA ASP A 237 -7.28 4.97 14.01
C ASP A 237 -8.69 5.58 14.17
N SER A 238 -8.88 6.84 13.79
CA SER A 238 -10.15 7.56 13.92
C SER A 238 -10.53 8.25 12.63
N PHE A 239 -10.26 7.58 11.49
CA PHE A 239 -10.46 8.15 10.16
C PHE A 239 -11.92 8.57 9.93
N ALA A 240 -12.08 9.74 9.31
CA ALA A 240 -13.35 10.43 9.05
C ALA A 240 -14.16 10.79 10.33
N TRP A 241 -13.47 10.86 11.47
CA TRP A 241 -14.01 11.28 12.75
C TRP A 241 -13.08 12.28 13.46
N GLY A 242 -11.83 11.93 13.64
CA GLY A 242 -10.76 12.75 14.21
C GLY A 242 -9.62 12.96 13.21
N THR A 243 -9.92 13.08 11.92
CA THR A 243 -8.91 13.24 10.87
C THR A 243 -8.62 14.69 10.54
N LEU A 244 -9.67 15.49 10.22
CA LEU A 244 -9.52 16.85 9.74
C LEU A 244 -9.23 17.80 10.91
N ASP A 245 -8.24 18.66 10.73
CA ASP A 245 -7.90 19.67 11.73
C ASP A 245 -9.02 20.70 11.87
N SER A 246 -9.64 20.77 13.04
CA SER A 246 -10.72 21.71 13.33
C SER A 246 -10.21 23.09 13.79
N GLY A 247 -8.90 23.21 14.09
CA GLY A 247 -8.30 24.40 14.70
C GLY A 247 -8.64 24.59 16.18
N LYS A 248 -9.42 23.69 16.80
CA LYS A 248 -9.78 23.78 18.21
C LYS A 248 -8.73 23.12 19.10
N GLU A 249 -8.48 23.69 20.27
CA GLU A 249 -7.58 23.16 21.28
C GLU A 249 -7.95 21.73 21.73
N SER A 250 -9.25 21.44 21.91
CA SER A 250 -9.78 20.13 22.27
C SER A 250 -9.48 19.03 21.24
N ASP A 251 -9.22 19.41 19.98
CA ASP A 251 -9.11 18.54 18.84
C ASP A 251 -7.65 18.41 18.34
N ARG A 252 -6.67 18.86 19.15
CA ARG A 252 -5.23 18.76 18.83
C ARG A 252 -4.76 17.32 18.62
N TRP A 253 -5.50 16.34 19.11
CA TRP A 253 -5.24 14.93 18.90
C TRP A 253 -5.69 14.44 17.51
N PHE A 254 -6.45 15.25 16.75
CA PHE A 254 -6.88 14.89 15.40
C PHE A 254 -5.66 14.70 14.49
N TYR A 255 -5.78 13.75 13.58
CA TYR A 255 -4.65 13.25 12.81
C TYR A 255 -3.88 14.35 12.06
N LEU A 256 -4.58 15.23 11.30
CA LEU A 256 -3.92 16.33 10.58
C LEU A 256 -3.33 17.38 11.53
N ALA A 257 -3.92 17.60 12.69
CA ALA A 257 -3.35 18.48 13.71
C ALA A 257 -2.06 17.90 14.28
N THR A 258 -2.00 16.58 14.54
CA THR A 258 -0.78 15.91 15.01
C THR A 258 0.32 15.91 13.94
N LEU A 259 -0.02 15.69 12.66
CA LEU A 259 0.94 15.81 11.56
C LEU A 259 1.56 17.20 11.46
N LYS A 260 0.74 18.26 11.55
CA LYS A 260 1.22 19.65 11.56
C LYS A 260 2.14 19.93 12.74
N ALA A 261 1.76 19.48 13.92
CA ALA A 261 2.59 19.63 15.13
C ALA A 261 3.92 18.86 15.04
N ALA A 262 3.96 17.74 14.33
CA ALA A 262 5.18 16.96 14.09
C ALA A 262 6.09 17.56 13.01
N GLY A 263 5.61 18.51 12.20
CA GLY A 263 6.37 19.29 11.23
C GLY A 263 6.34 18.73 9.80
N ASP A 264 7.06 19.40 8.91
CA ASP A 264 7.02 19.16 7.46
C ASP A 264 7.35 17.73 7.03
N SER A 265 8.30 17.09 7.72
CA SER A 265 8.67 15.69 7.45
C SER A 265 7.49 14.74 7.68
N ALA A 266 6.66 15.02 8.69
CA ALA A 266 5.44 14.25 8.97
C ALA A 266 4.34 14.56 7.95
N LEU A 267 4.10 15.83 7.64
CA LEU A 267 3.11 16.27 6.64
C LEU A 267 3.40 15.69 5.25
N ASN A 268 4.67 15.55 4.86
CA ASN A 268 5.08 15.03 3.57
C ASN A 268 5.41 13.54 3.59
N LYS A 269 5.13 12.83 4.67
CA LYS A 269 5.44 11.40 4.83
C LYS A 269 4.83 10.54 3.72
N TRP A 270 3.63 10.84 3.29
CA TRP A 270 2.92 10.15 2.22
C TRP A 270 3.67 10.08 0.89
N ARG A 271 4.61 11.00 0.64
CA ARG A 271 5.40 11.00 -0.61
C ARG A 271 6.34 9.79 -0.72
N THR A 272 6.71 9.20 0.41
CA THR A 272 7.70 8.12 0.49
C THR A 272 7.24 6.90 1.28
N HIS A 273 6.25 7.04 2.14
CA HIS A 273 5.74 5.96 3.00
C HIS A 273 4.21 5.96 3.02
N PRO A 274 3.56 4.78 3.11
CA PRO A 274 2.11 4.69 3.07
C PRO A 274 1.45 5.34 4.29
N ILE A 275 0.28 5.92 4.04
CA ILE A 275 -0.67 6.31 5.07
C ILE A 275 -1.80 5.29 5.06
N GLY A 276 -2.08 4.71 6.22
CA GLY A 276 -3.21 3.82 6.44
C GLY A 276 -4.14 4.37 7.51
N GLY A 277 -5.13 3.60 7.89
CA GLY A 277 -6.02 3.98 8.97
C GLY A 277 -7.11 2.97 9.24
N GLU A 278 -7.96 3.34 10.18
CA GLU A 278 -9.23 2.70 10.48
C GLU A 278 -10.34 3.75 10.44
N VAL A 279 -11.34 3.55 9.60
CA VAL A 279 -12.58 4.32 9.71
C VAL A 279 -13.15 4.09 11.10
N ARG A 280 -13.49 5.17 11.81
CA ARG A 280 -14.01 5.05 13.17
C ARG A 280 -15.18 4.06 13.22
N PRO A 281 -15.17 3.02 14.09
CA PRO A 281 -16.17 1.96 14.07
C PRO A 281 -17.62 2.44 14.17
N GLU A 282 -17.88 3.53 14.88
CA GLU A 282 -19.21 4.10 15.06
C GLU A 282 -19.84 4.62 13.74
N ILE A 283 -19.01 4.83 12.71
CA ILE A 283 -19.46 5.30 11.39
C ILE A 283 -19.21 4.29 10.26
N TRP A 284 -18.82 3.06 10.56
CA TRP A 284 -18.63 2.02 9.55
C TRP A 284 -19.84 1.88 8.63
N GLY A 285 -19.60 1.76 7.35
CA GLY A 285 -20.61 1.71 6.29
C GLY A 285 -21.30 3.05 6.05
N GLN A 286 -21.78 3.73 7.09
CA GLN A 286 -22.52 5.00 6.94
C GLN A 286 -21.64 6.19 6.51
N VAL A 287 -20.32 6.11 6.70
CA VAL A 287 -19.38 7.14 6.22
C VAL A 287 -19.48 7.36 4.71
N HIS A 288 -20.00 6.38 3.97
CA HIS A 288 -20.22 6.43 2.53
C HIS A 288 -21.61 6.93 2.13
N ASP A 289 -22.46 7.31 3.07
CA ASP A 289 -23.75 7.92 2.77
C ASP A 289 -23.59 9.38 2.28
N ALA A 290 -24.59 9.86 1.55
CA ALA A 290 -24.61 11.26 1.12
C ALA A 290 -24.57 12.24 2.30
N LYS A 291 -25.18 11.80 3.39
CA LYS A 291 -25.24 12.52 4.67
C LYS A 291 -25.16 11.45 5.77
N PRO A 292 -23.97 11.21 6.32
CA PRO A 292 -23.83 10.33 7.47
C PRO A 292 -24.72 10.78 8.63
N GLU A 293 -25.35 9.85 9.33
CA GLU A 293 -26.25 10.15 10.45
C GLU A 293 -25.49 10.68 11.65
N HIS A 294 -24.27 10.19 11.87
CA HIS A 294 -23.49 10.54 13.04
C HIS A 294 -22.90 11.95 12.93
N ALA A 295 -23.21 12.82 13.90
CA ALA A 295 -22.84 14.24 13.88
C ALA A 295 -21.33 14.54 13.85
N LYS A 296 -20.48 13.58 14.28
CA LYS A 296 -19.01 13.70 14.25
C LYS A 296 -18.40 13.18 12.95
N ALA A 297 -19.19 12.56 12.07
CA ALA A 297 -18.65 12.07 10.80
C ALA A 297 -18.12 13.24 9.97
N GLN A 298 -16.87 13.11 9.53
CA GLN A 298 -16.23 14.07 8.63
C GLN A 298 -16.40 13.61 7.18
N ASP A 299 -16.27 14.53 6.22
CA ASP A 299 -16.37 14.19 4.80
C ASP A 299 -15.25 13.25 4.38
N PHE A 300 -15.62 12.07 3.91
CA PHE A 300 -14.69 10.99 3.59
C PHE A 300 -13.69 11.39 2.49
N LEU A 301 -14.16 12.02 1.41
CA LEU A 301 -13.28 12.42 0.31
C LEU A 301 -12.29 13.50 0.72
N THR A 302 -12.75 14.49 1.49
CA THR A 302 -11.87 15.51 2.06
C THR A 302 -10.79 14.89 2.94
N CYS A 303 -11.15 13.89 3.77
CA CYS A 303 -10.18 13.15 4.57
C CYS A 303 -9.18 12.41 3.66
N VAL A 304 -9.64 11.70 2.63
CA VAL A 304 -8.78 10.98 1.67
C VAL A 304 -7.80 11.92 0.99
N GLU A 305 -8.26 13.06 0.50
CA GLU A 305 -7.44 14.01 -0.24
C GLU A 305 -6.39 14.70 0.64
N GLN A 306 -6.77 15.08 1.86
CA GLN A 306 -5.85 15.79 2.77
C GLN A 306 -4.83 14.87 3.45
N THR A 307 -5.16 13.58 3.64
CA THR A 307 -4.26 12.63 4.29
C THR A 307 -3.41 11.85 3.31
N HIS A 308 -3.76 11.83 2.03
CA HIS A 308 -3.16 10.96 1.02
C HIS A 308 -3.23 9.46 1.40
N VAL A 309 -4.32 9.04 2.05
CA VAL A 309 -4.49 7.70 2.58
C VAL A 309 -4.49 6.65 1.47
N THR A 310 -3.80 5.55 1.73
CA THR A 310 -3.67 4.44 0.80
C THR A 310 -4.69 3.33 1.09
N TRP A 311 -4.88 2.99 2.36
CA TRP A 311 -5.80 1.93 2.79
C TRP A 311 -6.47 2.26 4.12
N LEU A 312 -7.68 1.73 4.32
CA LEU A 312 -8.46 1.94 5.53
C LEU A 312 -9.13 0.65 5.97
N MET A 313 -8.95 0.26 7.22
CA MET A 313 -9.78 -0.75 7.83
C MET A 313 -11.21 -0.23 7.93
N GLU A 314 -12.15 -1.04 7.45
CA GLU A 314 -13.57 -0.77 7.45
C GLU A 314 -14.31 -2.09 7.29
N SER A 315 -15.24 -2.41 8.17
CA SER A 315 -15.94 -3.70 8.13
C SER A 315 -17.43 -3.60 7.80
N GLY A 316 -18.02 -2.40 7.93
CA GLY A 316 -19.47 -2.24 7.75
C GLY A 316 -20.00 -2.55 6.35
N LEU A 317 -19.17 -2.32 5.30
CA LEU A 317 -19.51 -2.69 3.92
C LEU A 317 -19.32 -4.19 3.63
N PHE A 318 -18.62 -4.92 4.53
CA PHE A 318 -18.29 -6.32 4.32
C PHE A 318 -19.21 -7.28 5.08
N GLU A 319 -19.76 -6.84 6.21
CA GLU A 319 -20.67 -7.67 7.03
C GLU A 319 -21.98 -7.99 6.33
N LYS A 320 -22.52 -7.01 5.62
CA LYS A 320 -23.77 -7.15 4.87
C LYS A 320 -23.73 -6.30 3.60
N ARG A 321 -24.48 -6.75 2.60
CA ARG A 321 -24.61 -6.00 1.35
C ARG A 321 -25.21 -4.63 1.61
N ALA A 322 -24.46 -3.59 1.24
CA ALA A 322 -24.92 -2.20 1.35
C ALA A 322 -26.08 -1.90 0.38
N ALA A 323 -26.90 -0.90 0.71
CA ALA A 323 -27.88 -0.37 -0.22
C ALA A 323 -27.18 0.09 -1.52
N PRO A 324 -27.82 -0.04 -2.70
CA PRO A 324 -27.17 0.24 -3.99
C PRO A 324 -26.51 1.60 -4.09
N GLU A 325 -27.16 2.64 -3.55
CA GLU A 325 -26.64 4.01 -3.57
C GLU A 325 -25.40 4.17 -2.70
N ARG A 326 -25.38 3.61 -1.48
CA ARG A 326 -24.19 3.58 -0.60
C ARG A 326 -23.05 2.80 -1.26
N TYR A 327 -23.36 1.65 -1.84
CA TYR A 327 -22.37 0.81 -2.53
C TYR A 327 -21.70 1.58 -3.69
N ARG A 328 -22.51 2.19 -4.57
CA ARG A 328 -22.01 2.97 -5.70
C ARG A 328 -21.08 4.10 -5.24
N ARG A 329 -21.53 4.87 -4.24
CA ARG A 329 -20.74 5.97 -3.66
C ARG A 329 -19.45 5.46 -3.02
N ALA A 330 -19.50 4.37 -2.26
CA ALA A 330 -18.32 3.76 -1.68
C ALA A 330 -17.29 3.35 -2.75
N VAL A 331 -17.73 2.73 -3.85
CA VAL A 331 -16.86 2.38 -4.98
C VAL A 331 -16.18 3.61 -5.57
N GLU A 332 -16.92 4.70 -5.80
CA GLU A 332 -16.37 5.95 -6.34
C GLU A 332 -15.34 6.58 -5.39
N GLN A 333 -15.66 6.63 -4.10
CA GLN A 333 -14.80 7.20 -3.07
C GLN A 333 -13.52 6.37 -2.84
N VAL A 334 -13.64 5.05 -2.80
CA VAL A 334 -12.50 4.13 -2.58
C VAL A 334 -11.52 4.13 -3.76
N ARG A 335 -12.01 4.34 -4.99
CA ARG A 335 -11.15 4.51 -6.16
C ARG A 335 -10.19 5.68 -6.01
N ARG A 336 -10.57 6.74 -5.29
CA ARG A 336 -9.70 7.92 -5.03
C ARG A 336 -8.55 7.62 -4.07
N MET A 337 -8.67 6.61 -3.21
CA MET A 337 -7.61 6.25 -2.26
C MET A 337 -6.36 5.75 -2.98
N GLY A 338 -5.18 6.05 -2.42
CA GLY A 338 -3.91 5.56 -2.93
C GLY A 338 -3.57 6.05 -4.34
N TYR A 339 -2.98 5.18 -5.14
CA TYR A 339 -2.57 5.46 -6.51
C TYR A 339 -3.70 5.21 -7.53
N ASP A 340 -3.64 5.91 -8.67
CA ASP A 340 -4.48 5.64 -9.86
C ASP A 340 -3.66 5.94 -11.11
N PHE A 341 -2.98 4.93 -11.67
CA PHE A 341 -2.07 5.10 -12.78
C PHE A 341 -2.79 5.08 -14.11
N HIS A 342 -2.68 6.16 -14.86
CA HIS A 342 -3.18 6.28 -16.21
C HIS A 342 -2.01 6.36 -17.21
N VAL A 343 -2.12 5.63 -18.30
CA VAL A 343 -1.23 5.68 -19.47
C VAL A 343 -1.95 6.46 -20.57
N PRO A 344 -1.72 7.77 -20.73
CA PRO A 344 -2.41 8.56 -21.73
C PRO A 344 -1.94 8.27 -23.17
N ASN A 345 -0.66 7.89 -23.34
CA ASN A 345 -0.08 7.68 -24.66
C ASN A 345 0.88 6.48 -24.68
N ALA A 346 0.85 5.75 -25.78
CA ALA A 346 1.87 4.77 -26.13
C ALA A 346 2.29 4.95 -27.59
N THR A 347 3.59 4.90 -27.86
CA THR A 347 4.16 4.93 -29.21
C THR A 347 4.91 3.63 -29.46
N ILE A 348 4.56 2.93 -30.54
CA ILE A 348 5.15 1.66 -30.92
C ILE A 348 5.66 1.77 -32.35
N THR A 349 6.97 1.58 -32.57
CA THR A 349 7.60 1.63 -33.87
C THR A 349 8.47 0.41 -34.13
N ASN A 350 8.64 0.04 -35.40
CA ASN A 350 9.63 -0.96 -35.80
C ASN A 350 10.82 -0.25 -36.47
N GLU A 351 11.98 -0.31 -35.82
CA GLU A 351 13.20 0.28 -36.34
C GLU A 351 14.34 -0.76 -36.38
N GLY A 352 14.80 -1.07 -37.57
CA GLY A 352 15.91 -2.00 -37.77
C GLY A 352 15.67 -3.41 -37.22
N GLY A 353 14.44 -3.91 -37.28
CA GLY A 353 14.08 -5.25 -36.76
C GLY A 353 13.91 -5.30 -35.24
N ARG A 354 13.77 -4.16 -34.56
CA ARG A 354 13.46 -4.04 -33.14
C ARG A 354 12.19 -3.20 -32.95
N VAL A 355 11.38 -3.59 -32.00
CA VAL A 355 10.23 -2.81 -31.55
C VAL A 355 10.70 -1.78 -30.53
N LYS A 356 10.57 -0.50 -30.84
CA LYS A 356 10.74 0.58 -29.88
C LYS A 356 9.39 0.95 -29.31
N VAL A 357 9.33 1.03 -27.99
CA VAL A 357 8.12 1.36 -27.21
C VAL A 357 8.43 2.58 -26.35
N SER A 358 7.56 3.57 -26.38
CA SER A 358 7.54 4.67 -25.41
C SER A 358 6.16 4.78 -24.81
N VAL A 359 6.08 4.88 -23.49
CA VAL A 359 4.83 4.91 -22.72
C VAL A 359 4.88 6.08 -21.75
N SER A 360 3.92 6.99 -21.88
CA SER A 360 3.73 8.08 -20.92
C SER A 360 2.81 7.62 -19.79
N VAL A 361 3.15 7.91 -18.54
CA VAL A 361 2.35 7.50 -17.39
C VAL A 361 2.19 8.64 -16.38
N VAL A 362 0.99 8.77 -15.82
CA VAL A 362 0.65 9.73 -14.76
C VAL A 362 -0.02 9.02 -13.59
N ASN A 363 0.08 9.61 -12.40
CA ASN A 363 -0.67 9.17 -11.23
C ASN A 363 -1.80 10.16 -10.94
N GLN A 364 -3.04 9.75 -11.12
CA GLN A 364 -4.25 10.56 -10.89
C GLN A 364 -4.89 10.30 -9.51
N GLY A 365 -4.27 9.42 -8.68
CA GLY A 365 -4.70 9.14 -7.33
C GLY A 365 -4.35 10.24 -6.33
N VAL A 366 -4.26 9.88 -5.04
CA VAL A 366 -3.86 10.79 -3.96
C VAL A 366 -2.50 10.44 -3.35
N ALA A 367 -1.96 9.26 -3.64
CA ALA A 367 -0.68 8.77 -3.11
C ALA A 367 0.10 7.96 -4.16
N PRO A 368 1.43 7.80 -4.03
CA PRO A 368 2.20 6.92 -4.90
C PRO A 368 2.02 5.44 -4.54
N PHE A 369 2.56 4.55 -5.36
CA PHE A 369 2.77 3.15 -5.06
C PHE A 369 4.13 2.97 -4.37
N TYR A 370 4.18 2.21 -3.26
CA TYR A 370 5.37 2.17 -2.39
C TYR A 370 6.20 0.88 -2.52
N ARG A 371 5.84 -0.01 -3.44
CA ARG A 371 6.54 -1.29 -3.64
C ARG A 371 7.22 -1.33 -5.00
N ASP A 372 8.48 -1.74 -5.04
CA ASP A 372 9.21 -1.90 -6.31
C ASP A 372 8.84 -3.25 -6.96
N TRP A 373 7.64 -3.30 -7.54
CA TRP A 373 7.20 -4.49 -8.27
C TRP A 373 7.75 -4.48 -9.68
N GLY A 374 8.14 -5.68 -10.15
CA GLY A 374 8.61 -5.86 -11.51
C GLY A 374 7.55 -5.52 -12.56
N MET A 375 8.02 -5.10 -13.73
CA MET A 375 7.15 -4.79 -14.87
C MET A 375 7.59 -5.59 -16.09
N GLU A 376 6.64 -5.92 -16.95
CA GLU A 376 6.93 -6.58 -18.21
C GLU A 376 6.02 -6.12 -19.35
N LEU A 377 6.54 -6.19 -20.56
CA LEU A 377 5.80 -6.09 -21.80
C LEU A 377 5.57 -7.50 -22.36
N ALA A 378 4.49 -7.69 -23.10
CA ALA A 378 4.26 -8.93 -23.84
C ALA A 378 3.61 -8.67 -25.19
N ALA A 379 3.92 -9.56 -26.14
CA ALA A 379 3.14 -9.72 -27.36
C ALA A 379 2.02 -10.74 -27.05
N LEU A 380 0.78 -10.32 -27.14
CA LEU A 380 -0.40 -11.17 -26.95
C LEU A 380 -0.99 -11.56 -28.30
N ASP A 381 -1.40 -12.82 -28.45
CA ASP A 381 -2.19 -13.30 -29.60
C ASP A 381 -3.65 -12.83 -29.51
N ALA A 382 -4.48 -13.25 -30.46
CA ALA A 382 -5.90 -12.88 -30.52
C ALA A 382 -6.70 -13.44 -29.33
N GLU A 383 -6.27 -14.54 -28.74
CA GLU A 383 -6.85 -15.21 -27.58
C GLU A 383 -6.34 -14.62 -26.24
N GLY A 384 -5.39 -13.67 -26.29
CA GLY A 384 -4.80 -13.01 -25.13
C GLY A 384 -3.66 -13.79 -24.47
N HIS A 385 -3.15 -14.84 -25.10
CA HIS A 385 -2.01 -15.58 -24.60
C HIS A 385 -0.69 -14.88 -24.93
N PRO A 386 0.24 -14.73 -23.98
CA PRO A 386 1.54 -14.13 -24.25
C PRO A 386 2.44 -15.08 -25.07
N VAL A 387 2.67 -14.76 -26.34
CA VAL A 387 3.60 -15.50 -27.23
C VAL A 387 5.06 -15.12 -26.97
N GLN A 388 5.31 -13.90 -26.47
CA GLN A 388 6.62 -13.44 -26.06
C GLN A 388 6.48 -12.48 -24.90
N ARG A 389 7.39 -12.54 -23.91
CA ARG A 389 7.46 -11.63 -22.77
C ARG A 389 8.83 -10.97 -22.69
N TRP A 390 8.87 -9.71 -22.25
CA TRP A 390 10.08 -8.92 -22.05
C TRP A 390 10.01 -8.21 -20.69
N PRO A 391 10.79 -8.64 -19.70
CA PRO A 391 10.99 -7.83 -18.48
C PRO A 391 11.54 -6.46 -18.84
N VAL A 392 11.10 -5.42 -18.14
CA VAL A 392 11.58 -4.04 -18.31
C VAL A 392 12.02 -3.45 -16.98
N ASP A 393 13.06 -2.60 -17.00
CA ASP A 393 13.60 -1.96 -15.80
C ASP A 393 12.84 -0.67 -15.42
N TRP A 394 11.57 -0.60 -15.80
CA TRP A 394 10.72 0.54 -15.47
C TRP A 394 10.34 0.53 -13.99
N LYS A 395 10.24 1.72 -13.39
CA LYS A 395 9.92 1.86 -11.98
C LYS A 395 8.54 2.49 -11.80
N ILE A 396 7.62 1.73 -11.19
CA ILE A 396 6.29 2.21 -10.84
C ILE A 396 6.29 3.08 -9.58
N THR A 397 7.35 2.96 -8.75
CA THR A 397 7.51 3.77 -7.54
C THR A 397 7.89 5.21 -7.84
N GLY A 398 7.56 6.13 -6.93
CA GLY A 398 7.93 7.54 -7.05
C GLY A 398 7.17 8.31 -8.14
N LEU A 399 6.06 7.79 -8.64
CA LEU A 399 5.08 8.50 -9.46
C LEU A 399 4.12 9.22 -8.51
N LEU A 400 4.42 10.49 -8.22
CA LEU A 400 3.58 11.26 -7.28
C LEU A 400 2.35 11.83 -7.99
N PRO A 401 1.22 11.96 -7.29
CA PRO A 401 0.07 12.73 -7.78
C PRO A 401 0.45 14.16 -8.15
N GLY A 402 0.00 14.61 -9.31
CA GLY A 402 0.26 15.97 -9.80
C GLY A 402 1.62 16.19 -10.45
N ASP A 403 2.52 15.19 -10.47
CA ASP A 403 3.75 15.28 -11.23
C ASP A 403 3.47 15.29 -12.76
N ALA A 404 4.40 15.87 -13.52
CA ALA A 404 4.39 15.75 -14.98
C ALA A 404 4.46 14.28 -15.40
N PRO A 405 3.91 13.92 -16.58
CA PRO A 405 3.98 12.55 -17.08
C PRO A 405 5.41 12.02 -17.12
N ARG A 406 5.61 10.79 -16.66
CA ARG A 406 6.90 10.09 -16.76
C ARG A 406 6.92 9.25 -18.01
N GLU A 407 8.00 9.37 -18.77
CA GLU A 407 8.21 8.56 -19.96
C GLU A 407 9.02 7.30 -19.62
N TRP A 408 8.49 6.15 -20.06
CA TRP A 408 9.17 4.86 -20.04
C TRP A 408 9.46 4.44 -21.47
N SER A 409 10.68 3.97 -21.75
CA SER A 409 11.07 3.52 -23.09
C SER A 409 11.80 2.19 -23.05
N ALA A 410 11.58 1.37 -24.07
CA ALA A 410 12.28 0.10 -24.27
C ALA A 410 12.50 -0.20 -25.75
N ALA A 411 13.56 -0.97 -26.05
CA ALA A 411 13.83 -1.49 -27.38
C ALA A 411 13.85 -3.03 -27.33
N LEU A 412 12.80 -3.65 -27.87
CA LEU A 412 12.52 -5.07 -27.75
C LEU A 412 12.92 -5.82 -29.02
N PRO A 413 13.42 -7.07 -28.95
CA PRO A 413 13.54 -7.91 -30.14
C PRO A 413 12.14 -8.28 -30.65
N LEU A 414 11.98 -8.39 -31.97
CA LEU A 414 10.74 -8.93 -32.53
C LEU A 414 10.48 -10.37 -32.07
N PRO A 415 9.20 -10.78 -31.93
CA PRO A 415 8.86 -12.18 -31.67
C PRO A 415 9.43 -13.09 -32.76
N LYS A 416 9.97 -14.25 -32.37
CA LYS A 416 10.69 -15.15 -33.29
C LYS A 416 9.80 -15.76 -34.38
N GLN A 417 8.51 -15.90 -34.16
CA GLN A 417 7.55 -16.45 -35.13
C GLN A 417 6.17 -15.80 -34.91
N PRO A 418 5.91 -14.62 -35.46
CA PRO A 418 4.59 -14.03 -35.34
C PRO A 418 3.59 -14.79 -36.22
N THR A 419 2.65 -15.49 -35.59
CA THR A 419 1.47 -16.04 -36.23
C THR A 419 0.28 -15.11 -35.97
N GLY A 420 -0.14 -14.36 -37.01
CA GLY A 420 -1.29 -13.47 -36.90
C GLY A 420 -0.98 -12.07 -36.35
N LYS A 421 -2.04 -11.33 -36.01
CA LYS A 421 -1.93 -9.98 -35.42
C LYS A 421 -1.63 -10.10 -33.95
N LEU A 422 -0.59 -9.41 -33.49
CA LEU A 422 -0.20 -9.37 -32.08
C LEU A 422 -0.52 -8.00 -31.49
N THR A 423 -0.89 -8.00 -30.22
CA THR A 423 -1.07 -6.78 -29.42
C THR A 423 0.07 -6.65 -28.42
N LEU A 424 0.73 -5.49 -28.38
CA LEU A 424 1.67 -5.18 -27.30
C LEU A 424 0.90 -4.81 -26.05
N ALA A 425 1.26 -5.41 -24.93
CA ALA A 425 0.60 -5.17 -23.65
C ALA A 425 1.62 -4.99 -22.53
N LEU A 426 1.22 -4.24 -21.49
CA LEU A 426 2.00 -3.91 -20.30
C LEU A 426 1.33 -4.49 -19.06
N ARG A 427 2.12 -5.02 -18.11
CA ARG A 427 1.63 -5.33 -16.76
C ARG A 427 2.65 -5.06 -15.67
N VAL A 428 2.14 -4.85 -14.46
CA VAL A 428 2.91 -4.84 -13.21
C VAL A 428 2.71 -6.19 -12.52
N ILE A 429 3.80 -6.84 -12.13
CA ILE A 429 3.80 -8.21 -11.59
C ILE A 429 3.57 -8.18 -10.08
N ASN A 430 2.43 -8.70 -9.62
CA ASN A 430 2.24 -8.94 -8.20
C ASN A 430 3.14 -10.11 -7.75
N PRO A 431 4.02 -9.93 -6.75
CA PRO A 431 4.90 -10.99 -6.27
C PRO A 431 4.14 -12.14 -5.56
N LEU A 432 2.91 -11.92 -5.09
CA LEU A 432 2.02 -12.99 -4.63
C LEU A 432 1.50 -13.75 -5.86
N PRO A 433 1.78 -15.06 -6.03
CA PRO A 433 1.51 -15.78 -7.28
C PRO A 433 0.03 -15.74 -7.75
N ASN A 434 -0.91 -15.80 -6.79
CA ASN A 434 -2.35 -15.69 -7.06
C ASN A 434 -2.91 -14.31 -6.66
N GLY A 435 -2.03 -13.34 -6.37
CA GLY A 435 -2.43 -11.99 -5.99
C GLY A 435 -3.12 -11.23 -7.12
N LYS A 436 -4.01 -10.34 -6.77
CA LYS A 436 -4.69 -9.49 -7.74
C LYS A 436 -3.68 -8.68 -8.57
N PRO A 437 -3.85 -8.60 -9.89
CA PRO A 437 -2.98 -7.79 -10.73
C PRO A 437 -3.20 -6.30 -10.45
N LEU A 438 -2.13 -5.49 -10.55
CA LEU A 438 -2.27 -4.05 -10.59
C LEU A 438 -2.86 -3.67 -11.96
N ARG A 439 -3.92 -2.87 -11.94
CA ARG A 439 -4.64 -2.41 -13.13
C ARG A 439 -4.44 -0.91 -13.32
N PHE A 440 -4.15 -0.53 -14.55
CA PHE A 440 -4.07 0.87 -14.96
C PHE A 440 -5.48 1.45 -15.18
N ALA A 441 -5.61 2.76 -15.00
CA ALA A 441 -6.85 3.51 -15.20
C ALA A 441 -7.10 3.79 -16.69
N ASN A 442 -7.27 2.74 -17.48
CA ASN A 442 -7.42 2.80 -18.94
C ASN A 442 -8.55 1.88 -19.43
N THR A 443 -9.26 2.30 -20.47
CA THR A 443 -10.28 1.46 -21.15
C THR A 443 -9.71 0.20 -21.80
N GLY A 444 -8.41 0.21 -22.13
CA GLY A 444 -7.67 -0.94 -22.67
C GLY A 444 -7.22 -1.97 -21.63
N GLN A 445 -7.42 -1.68 -20.34
CA GLN A 445 -7.06 -2.60 -19.25
C GLN A 445 -7.96 -3.86 -19.30
N ASP A 446 -7.35 -5.03 -19.11
CA ASP A 446 -8.02 -6.36 -19.12
C ASP A 446 -8.74 -6.70 -20.45
N ARG A 447 -8.55 -5.94 -21.52
CA ARG A 447 -9.25 -6.13 -22.81
C ARG A 447 -8.92 -7.48 -23.46
N HIS A 448 -7.66 -7.87 -23.48
CA HIS A 448 -7.19 -9.11 -24.11
C HIS A 448 -6.90 -10.20 -23.08
N ALA A 449 -6.36 -9.83 -21.93
CA ALA A 449 -6.08 -10.77 -20.85
C ALA A 449 -6.10 -10.06 -19.47
N PRO A 450 -6.56 -10.72 -18.39
CA PRO A 450 -6.59 -10.15 -17.05
C PRO A 450 -5.21 -9.66 -16.60
N GLY A 451 -5.14 -8.45 -16.06
CA GLY A 451 -3.91 -7.83 -15.55
C GLY A 451 -3.02 -7.19 -16.63
N TRP A 452 -3.43 -7.21 -17.91
CA TRP A 452 -2.67 -6.61 -19.00
C TRP A 452 -3.37 -5.34 -19.52
N LEU A 453 -2.61 -4.26 -19.64
CA LEU A 453 -3.00 -3.06 -20.37
C LEU A 453 -2.60 -3.21 -21.84
N SER A 454 -3.56 -3.15 -22.74
CA SER A 454 -3.30 -3.09 -24.18
C SER A 454 -2.71 -1.74 -24.55
N LEU A 455 -1.54 -1.74 -25.21
CA LEU A 455 -0.85 -0.53 -25.69
C LEU A 455 -1.07 -0.26 -27.17
N GLY A 456 -1.52 -1.26 -27.93
CA GLY A 456 -1.74 -1.16 -29.37
C GLY A 456 -1.19 -2.33 -30.18
N PRO A 457 -1.37 -2.34 -31.51
CA PRO A 457 -0.88 -3.41 -32.36
C PRO A 457 0.65 -3.44 -32.39
N LEU A 458 1.21 -4.64 -32.41
CA LEU A 458 2.63 -4.85 -32.65
C LEU A 458 2.89 -4.76 -34.17
N PRO A 459 3.81 -3.88 -34.64
CA PRO A 459 4.09 -3.67 -36.03
C PRO A 459 4.79 -4.85 -36.73
#